data_fa188dde0fb0087dd1d9feca36d1d57f
#
_entry.id   fa188dde0fb0087dd1d9feca36d1d57f
#
_cell.length_a   1.000
_cell.length_b   1.000
_cell.length_c   1.000
_cell.angle_alpha   90.00
_cell.angle_beta   90.00
_cell.angle_gamma   90.00
#
_symmetry.space_group_name_H-M   'P 1'
#
loop_
_entity.id
_entity.type
_entity.pdbx_description
1 polymer ?
#
loop_
_entity_poly.entity_id
_entity_poly.type
_entity_poly.pdbx_seq_one_letter_code
_entity_poly.pdbx_strand_id
1 'polypeptide(L)'
;MPVGKKVRILTTSNDVIHAWSVPGLAVKQDAIPGFIRDIAFKAETIGTYRGQCYELCGKEHGFMPIVVEVVSEEDYQTWMQAKLAESGVPSFDPDKEYAVAELVAAGEQVYNANCIACHQEGGVGMPPTFPAIKGGKIATGSMEDRRS
;
A
#
# COMPACT_ATOMS: atom_id res chain seq x y z
N MET A 1 -6.70 10.72 -6.29
CA MET A 1 -6.53 9.82 -7.47
C MET A 1 -6.66 10.63 -8.75
N PRO A 2 -5.99 10.25 -9.86
CA PRO A 2 -6.08 11.00 -11.12
C PRO A 2 -7.42 10.76 -11.81
N VAL A 3 -7.99 11.81 -12.37
CA VAL A 3 -9.21 11.76 -13.19
C VAL A 3 -8.98 10.96 -14.47
N GLY A 4 -9.97 10.22 -14.94
CA GLY A 4 -9.92 9.52 -16.21
C GLY A 4 -9.00 8.28 -16.26
N LYS A 5 -8.31 7.96 -15.18
CA LYS A 5 -7.44 6.78 -15.09
C LYS A 5 -8.14 5.64 -14.35
N LYS A 6 -7.86 4.41 -14.76
CA LYS A 6 -8.29 3.23 -14.02
C LYS A 6 -7.41 3.07 -12.77
N VAL A 7 -8.05 3.06 -11.61
CA VAL A 7 -7.39 2.88 -10.31
C VAL A 7 -7.84 1.56 -9.71
N ARG A 8 -6.92 0.84 -9.10
CA ARG A 8 -7.15 -0.38 -8.34
C ARG A 8 -6.98 -0.07 -6.85
N ILE A 9 -8.00 -0.34 -6.07
CA ILE A 9 -7.97 -0.23 -4.61
C ILE A 9 -7.85 -1.63 -4.03
N LEU A 10 -6.93 -1.81 -3.10
CA LEU A 10 -6.78 -3.03 -2.30
C LEU A 10 -7.37 -2.78 -0.92
N THR A 11 -8.18 -3.71 -0.44
CA THR A 11 -8.82 -3.65 0.88
C THR A 11 -8.48 -4.88 1.69
N THR A 12 -8.22 -4.67 2.98
CA THR A 12 -8.08 -5.71 3.99
C THR A 12 -8.47 -5.13 5.35
N SER A 13 -8.57 -5.97 6.37
CA SER A 13 -8.86 -5.56 7.74
C SER A 13 -7.94 -6.28 8.72
N ASN A 14 -7.67 -5.67 9.86
CA ASN A 14 -6.89 -6.26 10.95
C ASN A 14 -7.75 -6.81 12.09
N ASP A 15 -9.04 -6.50 12.12
CA ASP A 15 -9.94 -6.83 13.22
C ASP A 15 -11.19 -7.58 12.77
N VAL A 16 -12.20 -6.88 12.27
CA VAL A 16 -13.49 -7.44 11.80
C VAL A 16 -13.70 -7.11 10.33
N ILE A 17 -14.80 -7.56 9.75
CA ILE A 17 -15.18 -7.21 8.39
C ILE A 17 -15.67 -5.76 8.37
N HIS A 18 -15.11 -4.97 7.47
CA HIS A 18 -15.55 -3.62 7.08
C HIS A 18 -15.90 -3.60 5.60
N ALA A 19 -16.49 -2.51 5.12
CA ALA A 19 -16.64 -2.29 3.68
C ALA A 19 -16.22 -0.87 3.31
N TRP A 20 -15.28 -0.77 2.41
CA TRP A 20 -14.91 0.50 1.77
C TRP A 20 -15.96 0.83 0.70
N SER A 21 -16.73 1.89 0.92
CA SER A 21 -17.80 2.29 -0.01
C SER A 21 -17.81 3.78 -0.25
N VAL A 22 -17.86 4.17 -1.53
CA VAL A 22 -17.99 5.55 -1.98
C VAL A 22 -19.12 5.61 -3.02
N PRO A 23 -20.36 5.90 -2.59
CA PRO A 23 -21.54 5.83 -3.45
C PRO A 23 -21.44 6.74 -4.68
N GLY A 24 -20.86 7.94 -4.53
CA GLY A 24 -20.64 8.86 -5.65
C GLY A 24 -19.72 8.33 -6.76
N LEU A 25 -18.95 7.28 -6.48
CA LEU A 25 -18.12 6.57 -7.44
C LEU A 25 -18.70 5.19 -7.82
N ALA A 26 -19.89 4.87 -7.32
CA ALA A 26 -20.59 3.59 -7.51
C ALA A 26 -19.74 2.37 -7.13
N VAL A 27 -18.96 2.47 -6.05
CA VAL A 27 -18.05 1.40 -5.61
C VAL A 27 -18.30 0.98 -4.18
N LYS A 28 -18.25 -0.33 -3.94
CA LYS A 28 -18.21 -0.97 -2.63
C LYS A 28 -17.29 -2.19 -2.70
N GLN A 29 -16.41 -2.34 -1.72
CA GLN A 29 -15.55 -3.51 -1.57
C GLN A 29 -15.37 -3.84 -0.10
N ASP A 30 -15.66 -5.08 0.26
CA ASP A 30 -15.48 -5.55 1.63
C ASP A 30 -13.99 -5.70 1.95
N ALA A 31 -13.63 -5.32 3.18
CA ALA A 31 -12.32 -5.50 3.77
C ALA A 31 -12.40 -6.63 4.81
N ILE A 32 -11.83 -7.78 4.49
CA ILE A 32 -12.00 -9.02 5.25
C ILE A 32 -10.66 -9.41 5.89
N PRO A 33 -10.62 -9.72 7.19
CA PRO A 33 -9.40 -10.18 7.85
C PRO A 33 -8.80 -11.42 7.17
N GLY A 34 -7.48 -11.38 6.94
CA GLY A 34 -6.76 -12.47 6.29
C GLY A 34 -6.88 -12.55 4.77
N PHE A 35 -7.66 -11.64 4.14
CA PHE A 35 -7.80 -11.58 2.70
C PHE A 35 -7.43 -10.20 2.17
N ILE A 36 -6.77 -10.16 1.02
CA ILE A 36 -6.61 -8.95 0.24
C ILE A 36 -7.62 -9.01 -0.90
N ARG A 37 -8.60 -8.10 -0.85
CA ARG A 37 -9.63 -7.95 -1.89
C ARG A 37 -9.29 -6.75 -2.76
N ASP A 38 -9.77 -6.74 -3.98
CA ASP A 38 -9.54 -5.62 -4.88
C ASP A 38 -10.79 -5.20 -5.66
N ILE A 39 -10.84 -3.92 -5.98
CA ILE A 39 -11.81 -3.35 -6.92
C ILE A 39 -11.10 -2.34 -7.81
N ALA A 40 -11.48 -2.30 -9.07
CA ALA A 40 -10.93 -1.35 -10.03
C ALA A 40 -12.06 -0.50 -10.63
N PHE A 41 -11.85 0.80 -10.66
CA PHE A 41 -12.80 1.76 -11.25
C PHE A 41 -12.08 2.97 -11.84
N LYS A 42 -12.83 3.82 -12.52
CA LYS A 42 -12.36 5.06 -13.12
C LYS A 42 -13.31 6.19 -12.72
N ALA A 43 -12.78 7.26 -12.13
CA ALA A 43 -13.54 8.47 -11.88
C ALA A 43 -13.40 9.42 -13.07
N GLU A 44 -14.51 9.93 -13.58
CA GLU A 44 -14.53 10.75 -14.80
C GLU A 44 -14.60 12.26 -14.52
N THR A 45 -14.87 12.66 -13.28
CA THR A 45 -15.03 14.06 -12.89
C THR A 45 -14.15 14.37 -11.69
N ILE A 46 -13.43 15.49 -11.76
CA ILE A 46 -12.67 16.03 -10.64
C ILE A 46 -13.63 16.45 -9.53
N GLY A 47 -13.27 16.15 -8.27
CA GLY A 47 -14.09 16.50 -7.11
C GLY A 47 -13.76 15.69 -5.88
N THR A 48 -14.43 16.02 -4.78
CA THR A 48 -14.32 15.31 -3.51
C THR A 48 -15.52 14.39 -3.33
N TYR A 49 -15.27 13.11 -3.25
CA TYR A 49 -16.28 12.07 -3.07
C TYR A 49 -16.20 11.53 -1.65
N ARG A 50 -17.36 11.45 -1.00
CA ARG A 50 -17.45 10.98 0.39
C ARG A 50 -18.08 9.61 0.45
N GLY A 51 -17.54 8.80 1.35
CA GLY A 51 -18.02 7.47 1.64
C GLY A 51 -17.91 7.14 3.12
N GLN A 52 -18.25 5.93 3.44
CA GLN A 52 -18.20 5.41 4.81
C GLN A 52 -18.12 3.89 4.79
N CYS A 53 -17.91 3.28 5.95
CA CYS A 53 -18.03 1.85 6.11
C CYS A 53 -19.49 1.42 5.89
N TYR A 54 -19.71 0.39 5.06
CA TYR A 54 -21.03 -0.16 4.74
C TYR A 54 -21.22 -1.60 5.25
N GLU A 55 -20.32 -2.06 6.14
CA GLU A 55 -20.49 -3.32 6.86
C GLU A 55 -20.49 -3.05 8.36
N LEU A 56 -21.52 -3.49 9.08
CA LEU A 56 -21.64 -3.24 10.51
C LEU A 56 -20.47 -3.88 11.26
N CYS A 57 -19.60 -3.03 11.81
CA CYS A 57 -18.29 -3.44 12.34
C CYS A 57 -18.09 -3.16 13.84
N GLY A 58 -19.10 -2.63 14.54
CA GLY A 58 -19.04 -2.40 15.98
C GLY A 58 -19.34 -0.97 16.41
N LYS A 59 -18.84 -0.59 17.59
CA LYS A 59 -19.21 0.63 18.32
C LYS A 59 -18.99 1.93 17.52
N GLU A 60 -17.95 2.00 16.70
CA GLU A 60 -17.58 3.20 15.96
C GLU A 60 -17.86 3.09 14.46
N HIS A 61 -18.74 2.17 14.07
CA HIS A 61 -19.11 1.95 12.67
C HIS A 61 -19.49 3.23 11.91
N GLY A 62 -20.21 4.15 12.54
CA GLY A 62 -20.60 5.44 11.94
C GLY A 62 -19.50 6.51 11.92
N PHE A 63 -18.35 6.27 12.54
CA PHE A 63 -17.29 7.26 12.75
C PHE A 63 -16.01 6.97 11.94
N MET A 64 -16.13 6.22 10.86
CA MET A 64 -15.01 5.89 9.96
C MET A 64 -15.29 6.38 8.53
N PRO A 65 -15.24 7.71 8.31
CA PRO A 65 -15.53 8.29 7.00
C PRO A 65 -14.41 8.02 6.00
N ILE A 66 -14.79 8.00 4.73
CA ILE A 66 -13.89 7.89 3.60
C ILE A 66 -13.97 9.18 2.80
N VAL A 67 -12.83 9.71 2.38
CA VAL A 67 -12.75 10.83 1.46
C VAL A 67 -11.85 10.44 0.29
N VAL A 68 -12.39 10.53 -0.92
CA VAL A 68 -11.64 10.32 -2.15
C VAL A 68 -11.58 11.64 -2.91
N GLU A 69 -10.37 12.15 -3.09
CA GLU A 69 -10.11 13.33 -3.91
C GLU A 69 -9.73 12.88 -5.32
N VAL A 70 -10.55 13.24 -6.28
CA VAL A 70 -10.26 13.06 -7.70
C VAL A 70 -9.70 14.38 -8.22
N VAL A 71 -8.47 14.35 -8.71
CA VAL A 71 -7.70 15.53 -9.09
C VAL A 71 -7.19 15.41 -10.54
N SER A 72 -6.63 16.51 -11.07
CA SER A 72 -5.94 16.47 -12.35
C SER A 72 -4.75 15.50 -12.33
N GLU A 73 -4.26 15.11 -13.50
CA GLU A 73 -3.03 14.30 -13.60
C GLU A 73 -1.82 15.07 -13.00
N GLU A 74 -1.73 16.37 -13.25
CA GLU A 74 -0.65 17.23 -12.77
C GLU A 74 -0.65 17.33 -11.23
N ASP A 75 -1.81 17.58 -10.62
CA ASP A 75 -1.93 17.63 -9.15
C ASP A 75 -1.64 16.28 -8.52
N TYR A 76 -2.06 15.19 -9.18
CA TYR A 76 -1.77 13.85 -8.70
C TYR A 76 -0.26 13.54 -8.72
N GLN A 77 0.45 13.92 -9.78
CA GLN A 77 1.89 13.74 -9.87
C GLN A 77 2.62 14.59 -8.82
N THR A 78 2.20 15.82 -8.61
CA THR A 78 2.75 16.70 -7.57
C THR A 78 2.58 16.09 -6.19
N TRP A 79 1.39 15.59 -5.87
CA TRP A 79 1.11 14.90 -4.61
C TRP A 79 1.96 13.62 -4.47
N MET A 80 2.09 12.83 -5.54
CA MET A 80 2.88 11.59 -5.52
C MET A 80 4.35 11.88 -5.24
N GLN A 81 4.94 12.89 -5.91
CA GLN A 81 6.33 13.29 -5.68
C GLN A 81 6.56 13.75 -4.23
N ALA A 82 5.62 14.53 -3.68
CA ALA A 82 5.70 14.94 -2.27
C ALA A 82 5.66 13.71 -1.34
N LYS A 83 4.78 12.75 -1.58
CA LYS A 83 4.70 11.52 -0.77
C LYS A 83 5.93 10.62 -0.91
N LEU A 84 6.50 10.52 -2.08
CA LEU A 84 7.77 9.81 -2.29
C LEU A 84 8.91 10.47 -1.52
N ALA A 85 8.98 11.80 -1.54
CA ALA A 85 10.00 12.54 -0.78
C ALA A 85 9.83 12.35 0.74
N GLU A 86 8.59 12.39 1.25
CA GLU A 86 8.27 12.14 2.66
C GLU A 86 8.62 10.71 3.10
N SER A 87 8.44 9.73 2.21
CA SER A 87 8.67 8.31 2.54
C SER A 87 10.14 7.96 2.76
N GLY A 88 11.06 8.81 2.34
CA GLY A 88 12.50 8.51 2.34
C GLY A 88 12.90 7.34 1.42
N VAL A 89 11.96 6.83 0.63
CA VAL A 89 12.25 5.77 -0.34
C VAL A 89 12.95 6.40 -1.54
N PRO A 90 14.14 5.95 -1.92
CA PRO A 90 14.81 6.42 -3.11
C PRO A 90 13.93 6.20 -4.35
N SER A 91 13.79 7.22 -5.18
CA SER A 91 13.10 7.07 -6.46
C SER A 91 14.02 6.33 -7.44
N PHE A 92 13.51 5.25 -8.03
CA PHE A 92 14.20 4.52 -9.08
C PHE A 92 13.54 4.80 -10.43
N ASP A 93 14.36 5.09 -11.41
CA ASP A 93 13.93 5.17 -12.81
C ASP A 93 13.79 3.73 -13.32
N PRO A 94 12.59 3.27 -13.75
CA PRO A 94 12.39 1.90 -14.22
C PRO A 94 13.17 1.57 -15.49
N ASP A 95 13.57 2.60 -16.25
CA ASP A 95 14.29 2.44 -17.52
C ASP A 95 15.83 2.52 -17.36
N LYS A 96 16.32 2.76 -16.13
CA LYS A 96 17.74 2.84 -15.81
C LYS A 96 18.25 1.55 -15.17
N GLU A 97 19.39 1.06 -15.65
CA GLU A 97 20.16 0.01 -14.95
C GLU A 97 20.96 0.62 -13.79
N TYR A 98 20.87 0.01 -12.64
CA TYR A 98 21.58 0.41 -11.42
C TYR A 98 22.64 -0.62 -11.05
N ALA A 99 23.78 -0.15 -10.58
CA ALA A 99 24.78 -1.03 -10.01
C ALA A 99 24.25 -1.69 -8.73
N VAL A 100 24.66 -2.94 -8.49
CA VAL A 100 24.21 -3.70 -7.30
C VAL A 100 24.53 -2.93 -6.00
N ALA A 101 25.66 -2.24 -5.93
CA ALA A 101 26.04 -1.45 -4.76
C ALA A 101 25.07 -0.28 -4.50
N GLU A 102 24.55 0.37 -5.54
CA GLU A 102 23.54 1.43 -5.43
C GLU A 102 22.21 0.87 -4.92
N LEU A 103 21.79 -0.27 -5.45
CA LEU A 103 20.57 -0.94 -5.00
C LEU A 103 20.65 -1.42 -3.54
N VAL A 104 21.81 -1.93 -3.13
CA VAL A 104 22.05 -2.36 -1.74
C VAL A 104 21.99 -1.17 -0.79
N ALA A 105 22.67 -0.06 -1.12
CA ALA A 105 22.67 1.14 -0.28
C ALA A 105 21.28 1.77 -0.14
N ALA A 106 20.53 1.84 -1.24
CA ALA A 106 19.14 2.32 -1.23
C ALA A 106 18.21 1.37 -0.47
N GLY A 107 18.38 0.06 -0.65
CA GLY A 107 17.61 -0.96 0.06
C GLY A 107 17.86 -0.95 1.57
N GLU A 108 19.09 -0.69 2.00
CA GLU A 108 19.43 -0.54 3.42
C GLU A 108 18.70 0.66 4.06
N GLN A 109 18.60 1.78 3.37
CA GLN A 109 17.83 2.94 3.86
C GLN A 109 16.36 2.59 4.05
N VAL A 110 15.75 1.93 3.07
CA VAL A 110 14.34 1.49 3.13
C VAL A 110 14.15 0.48 4.27
N TYR A 111 15.07 -0.47 4.40
CA TYR A 111 15.04 -1.48 5.46
C TYR A 111 15.09 -0.85 6.85
N ASN A 112 16.02 0.07 7.06
CA ASN A 112 16.19 0.75 8.34
C ASN A 112 15.00 1.64 8.70
N ALA A 113 14.33 2.23 7.71
CA ALA A 113 13.15 3.06 7.94
C ALA A 113 11.87 2.25 8.23
N ASN A 114 11.70 1.07 7.61
CA ASN A 114 10.40 0.40 7.58
C ASN A 114 10.40 -1.03 8.14
N CYS A 115 11.53 -1.72 8.14
CA CYS A 115 11.58 -3.17 8.40
C CYS A 115 12.32 -3.55 9.69
N ILE A 116 13.30 -2.73 10.09
CA ILE A 116 14.21 -3.03 11.22
C ILE A 116 13.47 -3.21 12.53
N ALA A 117 12.38 -2.48 12.75
CA ALA A 117 11.60 -2.55 13.99
C ALA A 117 11.09 -3.96 14.30
N CYS A 118 10.73 -4.72 13.27
CA CYS A 118 10.23 -6.09 13.39
C CYS A 118 11.33 -7.13 13.10
N HIS A 119 12.10 -6.92 12.04
CA HIS A 119 13.07 -7.91 11.57
C HIS A 119 14.48 -7.73 12.11
N GLN A 120 14.71 -6.75 12.98
CA GLN A 120 15.95 -6.45 13.69
C GLN A 120 17.10 -6.08 12.75
N GLU A 121 18.18 -5.55 13.33
CA GLU A 121 19.39 -5.24 12.61
C GLU A 121 19.93 -6.46 11.86
N GLY A 122 20.32 -6.27 10.60
CA GLY A 122 20.82 -7.33 9.75
C GLY A 122 19.79 -8.40 9.34
N GLY A 123 18.50 -8.21 9.62
CA GLY A 123 17.44 -9.11 9.20
C GLY A 123 17.39 -10.44 9.91
N VAL A 124 17.88 -10.51 11.14
CA VAL A 124 17.95 -11.76 11.94
C VAL A 124 16.59 -12.17 12.51
N GLY A 125 15.64 -11.26 12.54
CA GLY A 125 14.30 -11.49 13.06
C GLY A 125 14.23 -11.58 14.59
N MET A 126 13.04 -11.86 15.08
CA MET A 126 12.75 -12.07 16.51
C MET A 126 11.78 -13.26 16.66
N PRO A 127 12.29 -14.49 16.73
CA PRO A 127 11.44 -15.67 16.88
C PRO A 127 10.66 -15.66 18.20
N PRO A 128 9.45 -16.22 18.25
CA PRO A 128 8.70 -16.80 17.12
C PRO A 128 7.87 -15.80 16.30
N THR A 129 7.85 -14.51 16.69
CA THR A 129 6.91 -13.51 16.18
C THR A 129 7.29 -12.97 14.80
N PHE A 130 8.56 -12.63 14.62
CA PHE A 130 9.05 -12.09 13.37
C PHE A 130 10.17 -12.95 12.78
N PRO A 131 9.94 -13.59 11.61
CA PRO A 131 10.93 -14.48 11.01
C PRO A 131 12.17 -13.72 10.54
N ALA A 132 13.30 -14.42 10.46
CA ALA A 132 14.52 -13.89 9.86
C ALA A 132 14.31 -13.70 8.34
N ILE A 133 14.73 -12.53 7.83
CA ILE A 133 14.80 -12.26 6.39
C ILE A 133 16.15 -12.73 5.85
N LYS A 134 17.22 -12.49 6.62
CA LYS A 134 18.59 -12.91 6.27
C LYS A 134 18.65 -14.44 6.14
N GLY A 135 19.01 -14.92 4.95
CA GLY A 135 19.06 -16.36 4.67
C GLY A 135 17.70 -17.04 4.60
N GLY A 136 16.60 -16.29 4.70
CA GLY A 136 15.26 -16.82 4.57
C GLY A 136 14.99 -17.35 3.16
N LYS A 137 14.37 -18.52 3.06
CA LYS A 137 14.09 -19.20 1.78
C LYS A 137 13.33 -18.29 0.80
N ILE A 138 12.39 -17.50 1.27
CA ILE A 138 11.60 -16.56 0.44
C ILE A 138 12.47 -15.39 -0.03
N ALA A 139 13.25 -14.77 0.86
CA ALA A 139 14.06 -13.59 0.53
C ALA A 139 15.24 -13.91 -0.40
N THR A 140 15.83 -15.09 -0.27
CA THR A 140 17.01 -15.52 -1.05
C THR A 140 16.72 -16.58 -2.10
N GLY A 141 15.48 -17.04 -2.18
CA GLY A 141 15.02 -18.07 -3.12
C GLY A 141 14.88 -17.58 -4.57
N SER A 142 14.43 -18.48 -5.42
CA SER A 142 14.14 -18.18 -6.82
C SER A 142 13.02 -17.15 -6.96
N MET A 143 12.85 -16.56 -8.16
CA MET A 143 11.72 -15.67 -8.44
C MET A 143 10.36 -16.35 -8.28
N GLU A 144 10.31 -17.67 -8.40
CA GLU A 144 9.11 -18.49 -8.21
C GLU A 144 8.77 -18.61 -6.72
N ASP A 145 9.77 -18.85 -5.86
CA ASP A 145 9.61 -18.88 -4.40
C ASP A 145 9.14 -17.55 -3.81
N ARG A 146 9.44 -16.42 -4.46
CA ARG A 146 9.08 -15.07 -4.02
C ARG A 146 7.66 -14.66 -4.41
N ARG A 147 6.97 -15.44 -5.25
CA ARG A 147 5.61 -15.18 -5.74
C ARG A 147 4.54 -16.01 -5.05
N SER A 148 4.94 -17.01 -4.29
CA SER A 148 4.07 -17.86 -3.46
C SER A 148 3.81 -17.19 -2.10
#